data_904826dc7e0d7fdfd50b3eca75ffa5f9
#
_entry.id   904826dc7e0d7fdfd50b3eca75ffa5f9
#
_cell.length_a   1.000
_cell.length_b   1.000
_cell.length_c   1.000
_cell.angle_alpha   90.00
_cell.angle_beta   90.00
_cell.angle_gamma   90.00
#
_symmetry.space_group_name_H-M   'P 1'
#
loop_
_entity.id
_entity.type
_entity.pdbx_description
1 polymer ?
#
loop_
_entity_poly.entity_id
_entity_poly.type
_entity_poly.pdbx_seq_one_letter_code
_entity_poly.pdbx_strand_id
1 'polypeptide(L)'
;WAEWSTPEMIEGDALNDPVLWKRFNPSYGKIIKERNIRNELTGDDLDFNIQRLGFWCSFNQSSEISEADWNALKVEEFPKLKEKRFLGIKYGKDGVNVALSVASRTEDGHIFVETIDCVSIRAGNGWLFEYMYNPKVDKIAIDGASGQQLLSDQMKEHGIQKPPILPKVGEIIAANAMFEQALYGGDIVHRGQESLKNVVTNCSKRLIGRQGGFGYQSLVDTQDIAIMDSMILAFWLCATTKEVTPQSIDY
;
A
#
# COMPACT_ATOMS: atom_id res chain seq x y z
N TRP A 1 -21.14 -12.46 -30.17
CA TRP A 1 -20.18 -11.50 -29.66
C TRP A 1 -19.05 -11.33 -30.67
N ALA A 2 -18.72 -10.12 -31.08
CA ALA A 2 -17.59 -9.82 -31.94
C ALA A 2 -16.71 -8.80 -31.21
N GLU A 3 -15.44 -9.12 -31.03
CA GLU A 3 -14.43 -8.27 -30.40
C GLU A 3 -13.46 -7.75 -31.48
N TRP A 4 -13.18 -6.46 -31.44
CA TRP A 4 -12.33 -5.76 -32.38
C TRP A 4 -11.15 -5.15 -31.63
N SER A 5 -10.41 -5.98 -30.91
CA SER A 5 -9.25 -5.55 -30.10
C SER A 5 -8.00 -6.33 -30.48
N THR A 6 -6.84 -5.68 -30.46
CA THR A 6 -5.56 -6.38 -30.52
C THR A 6 -5.23 -6.97 -29.15
N PRO A 7 -4.74 -8.23 -29.06
CA PRO A 7 -4.39 -8.86 -27.78
C PRO A 7 -3.11 -8.28 -27.15
N GLU A 8 -2.26 -7.66 -27.94
CA GLU A 8 -0.97 -7.11 -27.53
C GLU A 8 -0.70 -5.76 -28.23
N MET A 9 0.15 -4.95 -27.63
CA MET A 9 0.61 -3.69 -28.22
C MET A 9 1.46 -3.96 -29.44
N ILE A 10 1.22 -3.22 -30.51
CA ILE A 10 1.95 -3.30 -31.78
C ILE A 10 2.82 -2.04 -31.88
N GLU A 11 4.08 -2.20 -32.24
CA GLU A 11 5.06 -1.09 -32.23
C GLU A 11 5.71 -0.90 -33.61
N GLY A 12 6.15 0.33 -33.85
CA GLY A 12 6.99 0.69 -34.98
C GLY A 12 6.36 0.43 -36.36
N ASP A 13 7.14 -0.10 -37.29
CA ASP A 13 6.73 -0.29 -38.69
C ASP A 13 5.55 -1.25 -38.87
N ALA A 14 5.29 -2.14 -37.91
CA ALA A 14 4.16 -3.04 -37.96
C ALA A 14 2.81 -2.31 -37.86
N LEU A 15 2.79 -1.11 -37.30
CA LEU A 15 1.59 -0.25 -37.27
C LEU A 15 1.16 0.25 -38.65
N ASN A 16 2.03 0.22 -39.64
CA ASN A 16 1.73 0.68 -41.00
C ASN A 16 0.96 -0.32 -41.90
N ASP A 17 0.52 -1.45 -41.33
CA ASP A 17 -0.16 -2.50 -42.10
C ASP A 17 -1.68 -2.24 -42.22
N PRO A 18 -2.21 -1.95 -43.46
CA PRO A 18 -3.64 -1.79 -43.68
C PRO A 18 -4.48 -3.04 -43.40
N VAL A 19 -3.87 -4.23 -43.43
CA VAL A 19 -4.57 -5.48 -43.10
C VAL A 19 -4.88 -5.52 -41.60
N LEU A 20 -3.93 -5.07 -40.81
CA LEU A 20 -4.08 -4.90 -39.37
C LEU A 20 -5.24 -3.92 -39.04
N TRP A 21 -5.25 -2.75 -39.69
CA TRP A 21 -6.29 -1.75 -39.46
C TRP A 21 -7.68 -2.29 -39.81
N LYS A 22 -7.78 -3.02 -40.91
CA LYS A 22 -9.05 -3.65 -41.33
C LYS A 22 -9.52 -4.73 -40.34
N ARG A 23 -8.57 -5.46 -39.74
CA ARG A 23 -8.86 -6.52 -38.79
C ARG A 23 -9.41 -5.99 -37.48
N PHE A 24 -8.81 -4.94 -36.94
CA PHE A 24 -9.13 -4.40 -35.62
C PHE A 24 -10.00 -3.14 -35.63
N ASN A 25 -10.25 -2.55 -36.80
CA ASN A 25 -11.11 -1.39 -36.92
C ASN A 25 -12.21 -1.60 -37.96
N PRO A 26 -13.44 -1.96 -37.56
CA PRO A 26 -14.55 -2.23 -38.47
C PRO A 26 -15.00 -0.99 -39.28
N SER A 27 -14.61 0.20 -38.86
CA SER A 27 -14.90 1.46 -39.54
C SER A 27 -13.89 1.80 -40.65
N TYR A 28 -12.76 1.08 -40.72
CA TYR A 28 -11.74 1.29 -41.75
C TYR A 28 -12.27 0.98 -43.15
N GLY A 29 -12.04 1.90 -44.07
CA GLY A 29 -12.52 1.82 -45.46
C GLY A 29 -14.00 2.15 -45.67
N LYS A 30 -14.79 2.28 -44.59
CA LYS A 30 -16.21 2.69 -44.62
C LYS A 30 -16.37 4.14 -44.15
N ILE A 31 -16.06 4.40 -42.89
CA ILE A 31 -16.16 5.70 -42.23
C ILE A 31 -14.79 6.38 -42.17
N ILE A 32 -13.77 5.63 -41.79
CA ILE A 32 -12.40 6.12 -41.62
C ILE A 32 -11.59 5.77 -42.87
N LYS A 33 -11.05 6.81 -43.53
CA LYS A 33 -10.22 6.64 -44.72
C LYS A 33 -8.75 6.38 -44.32
N GLU A 34 -8.04 5.61 -45.14
CA GLU A 34 -6.63 5.28 -44.95
C GLU A 34 -5.77 6.49 -44.65
N ARG A 35 -5.98 7.61 -45.38
CA ARG A 35 -5.23 8.87 -45.19
C ARG A 35 -5.34 9.38 -43.74
N ASN A 36 -6.48 9.23 -43.10
CA ASN A 36 -6.68 9.70 -41.73
C ASN A 36 -5.85 8.88 -40.73
N ILE A 37 -5.85 7.55 -40.93
CA ILE A 37 -5.06 6.64 -40.08
C ILE A 37 -3.56 6.89 -40.25
N ARG A 38 -3.09 7.07 -41.50
CA ARG A 38 -1.67 7.36 -41.77
C ARG A 38 -1.20 8.68 -41.14
N ASN A 39 -2.05 9.68 -41.08
CA ASN A 39 -1.70 10.96 -40.42
C ASN A 39 -1.56 10.82 -38.91
N GLU A 40 -2.23 9.85 -38.32
CA GLU A 40 -2.19 9.60 -36.86
C GLU A 40 -1.01 8.72 -36.44
N LEU A 41 -0.39 7.98 -37.38
CA LEU A 41 0.82 7.20 -37.15
C LEU A 41 2.07 8.04 -36.82
N THR A 42 1.99 9.36 -36.98
CA THR A 42 3.07 10.28 -36.59
C THR A 42 3.06 10.63 -35.10
N GLY A 43 2.09 10.10 -34.36
CA GLY A 43 1.90 10.30 -32.93
C GLY A 43 2.55 9.21 -32.08
N ASP A 44 2.00 9.02 -30.88
CA ASP A 44 2.41 7.98 -29.93
C ASP A 44 1.83 6.63 -30.35
N ASP A 45 2.66 5.60 -30.44
CA ASP A 45 2.27 4.23 -30.78
C ASP A 45 1.22 3.68 -29.81
N LEU A 46 1.30 4.00 -28.53
CA LEU A 46 0.32 3.56 -27.53
C LEU A 46 -1.06 4.17 -27.77
N ASP A 47 -1.11 5.46 -28.03
CA ASP A 47 -2.37 6.16 -28.31
C ASP A 47 -3.02 5.64 -29.61
N PHE A 48 -2.22 5.34 -30.63
CA PHE A 48 -2.69 4.71 -31.87
C PHE A 48 -3.28 3.32 -31.60
N ASN A 49 -2.60 2.48 -30.82
CA ASN A 49 -3.11 1.15 -30.44
C ASN A 49 -4.46 1.23 -29.73
N ILE A 50 -4.59 2.13 -28.75
CA ILE A 50 -5.83 2.31 -28.00
C ILE A 50 -6.98 2.78 -28.92
N GLN A 51 -6.72 3.82 -29.70
CA GLN A 51 -7.78 4.51 -30.43
C GLN A 51 -8.13 3.84 -31.75
N ARG A 52 -7.18 3.17 -32.41
CA ARG A 52 -7.37 2.60 -33.75
C ARG A 52 -7.42 1.10 -33.83
N LEU A 53 -6.72 0.43 -32.92
CA LEU A 53 -6.64 -1.03 -32.88
C LEU A 53 -7.43 -1.63 -31.70
N GLY A 54 -8.12 -0.80 -30.90
CA GLY A 54 -8.89 -1.25 -29.76
C GLY A 54 -8.07 -1.96 -28.69
N PHE A 55 -6.79 -1.61 -28.59
CA PHE A 55 -5.92 -2.18 -27.57
C PHE A 55 -6.43 -1.79 -26.18
N TRP A 56 -6.79 -2.79 -25.40
CA TRP A 56 -7.11 -2.59 -24.00
C TRP A 56 -5.81 -2.45 -23.20
N CYS A 57 -5.28 -1.23 -23.21
CA CYS A 57 -4.26 -0.91 -22.23
C CYS A 57 -4.94 -0.89 -20.87
N SER A 58 -4.70 -1.90 -20.06
CA SER A 58 -4.72 -1.64 -18.63
C SER A 58 -3.59 -0.63 -18.42
N PHE A 59 -3.95 0.64 -18.21
CA PHE A 59 -3.03 1.56 -17.59
C PHE A 59 -2.74 0.95 -16.22
N ASN A 60 -1.76 0.08 -16.16
CA ASN A 60 -1.04 -0.16 -14.96
C ASN A 60 -0.37 1.19 -14.66
N GLN A 61 -1.06 2.06 -13.93
CA GLN A 61 -0.34 3.00 -13.11
C GLN A 61 0.66 2.14 -12.40
N SER A 62 1.94 2.27 -12.76
CA SER A 62 2.99 1.50 -12.11
C SER A 62 2.85 1.79 -10.63
N SER A 63 2.72 0.76 -9.83
CA SER A 63 2.67 0.95 -8.39
C SER A 63 3.88 1.78 -7.95
N GLU A 64 3.69 2.65 -6.98
CA GLU A 64 4.79 3.42 -6.39
C GLU A 64 5.88 2.52 -5.79
N ILE A 65 5.48 1.34 -5.31
CA ILE A 65 6.38 0.32 -4.80
C ILE A 65 6.27 -0.89 -5.72
N SER A 66 7.39 -1.26 -6.34
CA SER A 66 7.43 -2.41 -7.24
C SER A 66 7.37 -3.74 -6.46
N GLU A 67 6.85 -4.77 -7.11
CA GLU A 67 6.88 -6.12 -6.52
C GLU A 67 8.31 -6.61 -6.27
N ALA A 68 9.27 -6.20 -7.11
CA ALA A 68 10.67 -6.56 -6.95
C ALA A 68 11.27 -5.93 -5.68
N ASP A 69 11.02 -4.63 -5.46
CA ASP A 69 11.50 -3.92 -4.26
C ASP A 69 10.89 -4.52 -2.98
N TRP A 70 9.60 -4.80 -2.99
CA TRP A 70 8.93 -5.42 -1.85
C TRP A 70 9.46 -6.85 -1.59
N ASN A 71 9.58 -7.68 -2.60
CA ASN A 71 10.07 -9.05 -2.46
C ASN A 71 11.55 -9.12 -2.00
N ALA A 72 12.36 -8.10 -2.31
CA ALA A 72 13.75 -8.02 -1.86
C ALA A 72 13.87 -7.94 -0.32
N LEU A 73 12.81 -7.49 0.37
CA LEU A 73 12.75 -7.36 1.83
C LEU A 73 12.19 -8.61 2.52
N LYS A 74 11.79 -9.61 1.73
CA LYS A 74 11.20 -10.83 2.25
C LYS A 74 12.29 -11.72 2.89
N VAL A 75 12.00 -12.21 4.09
CA VAL A 75 12.83 -13.21 4.77
C VAL A 75 12.12 -14.56 4.79
N GLU A 76 12.88 -15.64 4.54
CA GLU A 76 12.32 -16.99 4.48
C GLU A 76 12.09 -17.57 5.88
N GLU A 77 12.95 -17.25 6.83
CA GLU A 77 12.81 -17.67 8.22
C GLU A 77 12.23 -16.56 9.08
N PHE A 78 11.48 -16.93 10.11
CA PHE A 78 10.96 -15.96 11.05
C PHE A 78 12.13 -15.34 11.84
N PRO A 79 12.33 -13.99 11.78
CA PRO A 79 13.47 -13.38 12.42
C PRO A 79 13.35 -13.41 13.95
N LYS A 80 14.47 -13.41 14.63
CA LYS A 80 14.48 -13.24 16.07
C LYS A 80 14.10 -11.80 16.44
N LEU A 81 12.97 -11.67 17.13
CA LEU A 81 12.40 -10.37 17.48
C LEU A 81 12.78 -10.00 18.91
N LYS A 82 13.12 -8.71 19.12
CA LYS A 82 13.20 -8.11 20.46
C LYS A 82 11.83 -8.15 21.14
N GLU A 83 11.79 -7.89 22.45
CA GLU A 83 10.57 -8.08 23.25
C GLU A 83 9.42 -7.13 22.89
N LYS A 84 9.74 -5.87 22.56
CA LYS A 84 8.73 -4.82 22.33
C LYS A 84 7.98 -5.01 21.01
N ARG A 85 6.66 -4.84 21.09
CA ARG A 85 5.74 -4.84 19.95
C ARG A 85 5.08 -3.48 19.83
N PHE A 86 4.85 -3.04 18.61
CA PHE A 86 4.21 -1.78 18.28
C PHE A 86 3.00 -2.07 17.42
N LEU A 87 1.83 -1.61 17.85
CA LEU A 87 0.59 -1.83 17.10
C LEU A 87 0.19 -0.58 16.34
N GLY A 88 -0.13 -0.76 15.08
CA GLY A 88 -0.75 0.25 14.23
C GLY A 88 -2.17 -0.17 13.87
N ILE A 89 -3.14 0.70 14.13
CA ILE A 89 -4.55 0.47 13.85
C ILE A 89 -5.03 1.57 12.93
N LYS A 90 -5.64 1.18 11.83
CA LYS A 90 -6.20 2.11 10.85
C LYS A 90 -7.64 1.77 10.53
N TYR A 91 -8.52 2.73 10.78
CA TYR A 91 -9.88 2.69 10.24
C TYR A 91 -9.87 3.19 8.80
N GLY A 92 -10.45 2.42 7.90
CA GLY A 92 -10.55 2.74 6.49
C GLY A 92 -11.24 4.07 6.25
N LYS A 93 -10.84 4.77 5.20
CA LYS A 93 -11.37 6.10 4.83
C LYS A 93 -12.85 6.06 4.49
N ASP A 94 -13.32 4.94 3.96
CA ASP A 94 -14.72 4.66 3.62
C ASP A 94 -15.57 4.28 4.85
N GLY A 95 -14.94 4.07 6.02
CA GLY A 95 -15.62 3.64 7.24
C GLY A 95 -16.12 2.19 7.18
N VAL A 96 -15.56 1.35 6.32
CA VAL A 96 -16.00 -0.05 6.16
C VAL A 96 -15.16 -1.01 6.98
N ASN A 97 -13.84 -0.84 6.99
CA ASN A 97 -12.91 -1.77 7.60
C ASN A 97 -12.00 -1.11 8.63
N VAL A 98 -11.44 -1.93 9.50
CA VAL A 98 -10.35 -1.59 10.42
C VAL A 98 -9.25 -2.61 10.29
N ALA A 99 -8.01 -2.15 10.09
CA ALA A 99 -6.82 -2.97 9.97
C ALA A 99 -5.94 -2.84 11.21
N LEU A 100 -5.32 -3.95 11.60
CA LEU A 100 -4.33 -4.04 12.68
C LEU A 100 -3.05 -4.64 12.11
N SER A 101 -1.94 -3.94 12.33
CA SER A 101 -0.61 -4.43 12.02
C SER A 101 0.32 -4.33 13.22
N VAL A 102 1.38 -5.11 13.20
CA VAL A 102 2.41 -5.14 14.24
C VAL A 102 3.78 -4.86 13.63
N ALA A 103 4.62 -4.16 14.38
CA ALA A 103 6.04 -4.03 14.09
C ALA A 103 6.86 -4.38 15.33
N SER A 104 8.08 -4.87 15.10
CA SER A 104 9.05 -5.16 16.15
C SER A 104 10.46 -5.06 15.60
N ARG A 105 11.42 -4.62 16.41
CA ARG A 105 12.83 -4.71 16.04
C ARG A 105 13.29 -6.16 16.06
N THR A 106 14.13 -6.49 15.11
CA THR A 106 14.86 -7.75 15.08
C THR A 106 16.16 -7.63 15.87
N GLU A 107 16.78 -8.75 16.21
CA GLU A 107 18.07 -8.73 16.92
C GLU A 107 19.21 -8.14 16.06
N ASP A 108 19.14 -8.30 14.75
CA ASP A 108 20.08 -7.77 13.75
C ASP A 108 19.83 -6.31 13.35
N GLY A 109 18.80 -5.66 13.93
CA GLY A 109 18.58 -4.22 13.82
C GLY A 109 17.51 -3.79 12.81
N HIS A 110 16.96 -4.69 12.00
CA HIS A 110 15.85 -4.40 11.08
C HIS A 110 14.53 -4.21 11.85
N ILE A 111 13.52 -3.74 11.14
CA ILE A 111 12.15 -3.67 11.65
C ILE A 111 11.29 -4.70 10.91
N PHE A 112 10.85 -5.71 11.63
CA PHE A 112 9.90 -6.69 11.15
C PHE A 112 8.49 -6.09 11.17
N VAL A 113 7.74 -6.27 10.07
CA VAL A 113 6.36 -5.80 9.94
C VAL A 113 5.45 -6.93 9.47
N GLU A 114 4.24 -6.96 10.01
CA GLU A 114 3.21 -7.93 9.65
C GLU A 114 1.83 -7.33 9.87
N THR A 115 0.88 -7.61 8.98
CA THR A 115 -0.53 -7.31 9.19
C THR A 115 -1.19 -8.49 9.92
N ILE A 116 -1.88 -8.19 11.00
CA ILE A 116 -2.60 -9.21 11.77
C ILE A 116 -3.92 -9.54 11.07
N ASP A 117 -4.76 -8.52 10.84
CA ASP A 117 -6.04 -8.70 10.17
C ASP A 117 -6.60 -7.36 9.66
N CYS A 118 -7.59 -7.46 8.76
CA CYS A 118 -8.39 -6.33 8.29
C CYS A 118 -9.86 -6.77 8.28
N VAL A 119 -10.64 -6.25 9.22
CA VAL A 119 -11.99 -6.73 9.54
C VAL A 119 -12.99 -5.61 9.35
N SER A 120 -14.22 -5.95 8.93
CA SER A 120 -15.30 -4.98 8.87
C SER A 120 -15.58 -4.36 10.24
N ILE A 121 -15.73 -3.03 10.30
CA ILE A 121 -16.08 -2.31 11.53
C ILE A 121 -17.40 -2.80 12.16
N ARG A 122 -18.27 -3.43 11.36
CA ARG A 122 -19.51 -4.04 11.85
C ARG A 122 -19.29 -5.21 12.81
N ALA A 123 -18.11 -5.84 12.75
CA ALA A 123 -17.73 -6.90 13.70
C ALA A 123 -17.40 -6.35 15.11
N GLY A 124 -17.33 -5.03 15.25
CA GLY A 124 -16.92 -4.39 16.50
C GLY A 124 -15.42 -4.44 16.74
N ASN A 125 -14.97 -3.84 17.84
CA ASN A 125 -13.56 -3.70 18.18
C ASN A 125 -13.04 -4.79 19.14
N GLY A 126 -13.87 -5.74 19.54
CA GLY A 126 -13.53 -6.76 20.56
C GLY A 126 -12.25 -7.53 20.25
N TRP A 127 -12.03 -7.91 18.98
CA TRP A 127 -10.86 -8.64 18.54
C TRP A 127 -9.54 -7.85 18.69
N LEU A 128 -9.58 -6.51 18.62
CA LEU A 128 -8.40 -5.66 18.80
C LEU A 128 -7.84 -5.73 20.22
N PHE A 129 -8.72 -5.87 21.22
CA PHE A 129 -8.30 -5.92 22.63
C PHE A 129 -7.47 -7.15 22.95
N GLU A 130 -7.69 -8.28 22.29
CA GLU A 130 -6.90 -9.50 22.47
C GLU A 130 -5.41 -9.24 22.21
N TYR A 131 -5.10 -8.44 21.21
CA TYR A 131 -3.71 -8.06 20.89
C TYR A 131 -3.19 -6.97 21.83
N MET A 132 -4.03 -6.02 22.23
CA MET A 132 -3.64 -4.90 23.10
C MET A 132 -3.27 -5.37 24.52
N TYR A 133 -3.91 -6.44 25.02
CA TYR A 133 -3.60 -7.02 26.33
C TYR A 133 -2.23 -7.70 26.38
N ASN A 134 -1.59 -7.96 25.26
CA ASN A 134 -0.27 -8.57 25.23
C ASN A 134 0.73 -7.69 26.00
N PRO A 135 1.41 -8.22 27.04
CA PRO A 135 2.35 -7.44 27.85
C PRO A 135 3.55 -6.91 27.08
N LYS A 136 3.90 -7.55 25.94
CA LYS A 136 4.99 -7.11 25.07
C LYS A 136 4.63 -5.89 24.21
N VAL A 137 3.37 -5.50 24.13
CA VAL A 137 2.97 -4.29 23.41
C VAL A 137 3.46 -3.06 24.17
N ASP A 138 4.29 -2.23 23.53
CA ASP A 138 4.88 -1.03 24.11
C ASP A 138 4.01 0.21 23.80
N LYS A 139 3.64 0.38 22.52
CA LYS A 139 2.83 1.51 22.06
C LYS A 139 1.78 1.08 21.03
N ILE A 140 0.71 1.87 20.96
CA ILE A 140 -0.41 1.66 20.06
C ILE A 140 -0.70 2.99 19.36
N ALA A 141 -0.68 3.02 18.03
CA ALA A 141 -1.16 4.14 17.24
C ALA A 141 -2.52 3.81 16.62
N ILE A 142 -3.44 4.77 16.65
CA ILE A 142 -4.76 4.63 16.05
C ILE A 142 -5.00 5.83 15.16
N ASP A 143 -5.36 5.58 13.90
CA ASP A 143 -5.74 6.62 12.94
C ASP A 143 -7.03 6.24 12.20
N GLY A 144 -7.72 7.25 11.68
CA GLY A 144 -8.97 7.14 10.93
C GLY A 144 -10.16 7.69 11.69
N ALA A 145 -10.72 8.79 11.17
CA ALA A 145 -11.78 9.58 11.79
C ALA A 145 -13.05 8.78 12.11
N SER A 146 -13.28 7.67 11.36
CA SER A 146 -14.48 6.83 11.53
C SER A 146 -14.52 6.00 12.81
N GLY A 147 -13.38 5.78 13.49
CA GLY A 147 -13.36 4.90 14.66
C GLY A 147 -12.32 5.20 15.74
N GLN A 148 -11.33 6.06 15.46
CA GLN A 148 -10.21 6.28 16.39
C GLN A 148 -10.63 6.75 17.77
N GLN A 149 -11.60 7.68 17.86
CA GLN A 149 -12.07 8.20 19.14
C GLN A 149 -12.85 7.13 19.92
N LEU A 150 -13.76 6.44 19.25
CA LEU A 150 -14.54 5.36 19.86
C LEU A 150 -13.63 4.28 20.44
N LEU A 151 -12.64 3.82 19.66
CA LEU A 151 -11.68 2.81 20.13
C LEU A 151 -10.86 3.32 21.31
N SER A 152 -10.40 4.58 21.27
CA SER A 152 -9.65 5.19 22.38
C SER A 152 -10.46 5.22 23.68
N ASP A 153 -11.75 5.50 23.61
CA ASP A 153 -12.62 5.50 24.79
C ASP A 153 -12.90 4.08 25.28
N GLN A 154 -13.17 3.14 24.38
CA GLN A 154 -13.32 1.72 24.71
C GLN A 154 -12.04 1.13 25.34
N MET A 155 -10.86 1.52 24.91
CA MET A 155 -9.60 1.09 25.53
C MET A 155 -9.55 1.45 27.03
N LYS A 156 -10.02 2.63 27.41
CA LYS A 156 -10.11 3.04 28.82
C LYS A 156 -11.10 2.20 29.60
N GLU A 157 -12.29 1.95 29.03
CA GLU A 157 -13.33 1.12 29.60
C GLU A 157 -12.86 -0.32 29.84
N HIS A 158 -12.08 -0.85 28.90
CA HIS A 158 -11.48 -2.17 28.95
C HIS A 158 -10.20 -2.24 29.80
N GLY A 159 -9.81 -1.15 30.45
CA GLY A 159 -8.64 -1.13 31.34
C GLY A 159 -7.29 -1.26 30.65
N ILE A 160 -7.21 -0.93 29.36
CA ILE A 160 -5.92 -0.86 28.64
C ILE A 160 -5.13 0.31 29.21
N GLN A 161 -4.04 0.01 29.93
CA GLN A 161 -3.23 1.01 30.63
C GLN A 161 -2.38 1.89 29.69
N LYS A 162 -2.19 1.45 28.44
CA LYS A 162 -1.35 2.15 27.45
C LYS A 162 -2.22 3.16 26.69
N PRO A 163 -2.01 4.47 26.85
CA PRO A 163 -2.78 5.45 26.09
C PRO A 163 -2.43 5.34 24.60
N PRO A 164 -3.44 5.35 23.72
CA PRO A 164 -3.18 5.32 22.29
C PRO A 164 -2.57 6.63 21.82
N ILE A 165 -1.69 6.54 20.85
CA ILE A 165 -1.18 7.69 20.10
C ILE A 165 -2.12 7.92 18.94
N LEU A 166 -2.69 9.14 18.86
CA LEU A 166 -3.54 9.58 17.76
C LEU A 166 -2.70 10.52 16.89
N PRO A 167 -2.09 10.02 15.79
CA PRO A 167 -1.11 10.80 15.05
C PRO A 167 -1.77 12.00 14.35
N LYS A 168 -1.08 13.13 14.39
CA LYS A 168 -1.46 14.33 13.64
C LYS A 168 -1.05 14.18 12.18
N VAL A 169 -1.62 15.02 11.30
CA VAL A 169 -1.32 15.00 9.85
C VAL A 169 0.18 15.07 9.57
N GLY A 170 0.93 15.90 10.30
CA GLY A 170 2.39 16.00 10.14
C GLY A 170 3.12 14.72 10.53
N GLU A 171 2.64 14.00 11.53
CA GLU A 171 3.20 12.71 11.96
C GLU A 171 2.88 11.60 10.96
N ILE A 172 1.69 11.61 10.34
CA ILE A 172 1.32 10.71 9.25
C ILE A 172 2.25 10.94 8.04
N ILE A 173 2.49 12.19 7.66
CA ILE A 173 3.41 12.54 6.57
C ILE A 173 4.83 12.03 6.89
N ALA A 174 5.32 12.27 8.10
CA ALA A 174 6.62 11.80 8.54
C ALA A 174 6.71 10.26 8.55
N ALA A 175 5.66 9.58 9.00
CA ALA A 175 5.59 8.11 9.00
C ALA A 175 5.72 7.52 7.59
N ASN A 176 4.99 8.10 6.61
CA ASN A 176 5.08 7.66 5.22
C ASN A 176 6.48 7.90 4.62
N ALA A 177 7.09 9.06 4.87
CA ALA A 177 8.43 9.37 4.39
C ALA A 177 9.50 8.46 5.02
N MET A 178 9.40 8.19 6.32
CA MET A 178 10.30 7.27 7.02
C MET A 178 10.15 5.83 6.51
N PHE A 179 8.91 5.41 6.27
CA PHE A 179 8.64 4.08 5.71
C PHE A 179 9.27 3.93 4.32
N GLU A 180 9.11 4.91 3.44
CA GLU A 180 9.72 4.89 2.11
C GLU A 180 11.25 4.81 2.17
N GLN A 181 11.88 5.63 3.03
CA GLN A 181 13.32 5.58 3.22
C GLN A 181 13.79 4.21 3.73
N ALA A 182 13.10 3.65 4.72
CA ALA A 182 13.45 2.36 5.29
C ALA A 182 13.21 1.19 4.32
N LEU A 183 12.20 1.29 3.46
CA LEU A 183 11.92 0.31 2.41
C LEU A 183 13.08 0.25 1.42
N TYR A 184 13.47 1.38 0.85
CA TYR A 184 14.57 1.44 -0.11
C TYR A 184 15.97 1.32 0.54
N GLY A 185 16.07 1.60 1.85
CA GLY A 185 17.28 1.36 2.65
C GLY A 185 17.50 -0.10 3.05
N GLY A 186 16.45 -0.95 2.91
CA GLY A 186 16.52 -2.35 3.33
C GLY A 186 16.36 -2.56 4.85
N ASP A 187 15.86 -1.54 5.56
CA ASP A 187 15.73 -1.58 7.03
C ASP A 187 14.45 -2.30 7.50
N ILE A 188 13.56 -2.67 6.57
CA ILE A 188 12.30 -3.38 6.82
C ILE A 188 12.44 -4.82 6.38
N VAL A 189 11.88 -5.75 7.14
CA VAL A 189 11.75 -7.16 6.75
C VAL A 189 10.34 -7.69 7.01
N HIS A 190 9.89 -8.64 6.18
CA HIS A 190 8.56 -9.25 6.28
C HIS A 190 8.57 -10.71 5.78
N ARG A 191 7.49 -11.47 6.07
CA ARG A 191 7.36 -12.88 5.68
C ARG A 191 6.67 -13.11 4.32
N GLY A 192 6.46 -12.06 3.54
CA GLY A 192 5.79 -12.19 2.24
C GLY A 192 4.30 -12.46 2.34
N GLN A 193 3.63 -11.90 3.34
CA GLN A 193 2.19 -12.01 3.53
C GLN A 193 1.44 -11.46 2.32
N GLU A 194 0.61 -12.29 1.68
CA GLU A 194 -0.05 -11.97 0.40
C GLU A 194 -1.00 -10.77 0.50
N SER A 195 -1.77 -10.67 1.59
CA SER A 195 -2.69 -9.55 1.81
C SER A 195 -1.95 -8.21 1.87
N LEU A 196 -0.79 -8.16 2.55
CA LEU A 196 0.04 -6.98 2.65
C LEU A 196 0.77 -6.69 1.33
N LYS A 197 1.35 -7.72 0.70
CA LYS A 197 2.00 -7.62 -0.60
C LYS A 197 1.05 -6.99 -1.63
N ASN A 198 -0.15 -7.53 -1.76
CA ASN A 198 -1.13 -7.06 -2.75
C ASN A 198 -1.48 -5.58 -2.60
N VAL A 199 -1.55 -5.05 -1.36
CA VAL A 199 -1.83 -3.64 -1.14
C VAL A 199 -0.60 -2.77 -1.40
N VAL A 200 0.58 -3.18 -0.92
CA VAL A 200 1.84 -2.43 -1.08
C VAL A 200 2.26 -2.32 -2.54
N THR A 201 2.11 -3.40 -3.31
CA THR A 201 2.50 -3.42 -4.73
C THR A 201 1.40 -2.96 -5.69
N ASN A 202 0.31 -2.40 -5.18
CA ASN A 202 -0.77 -1.78 -5.94
C ASN A 202 -1.18 -0.45 -5.32
N CYS A 203 -0.21 0.39 -5.00
CA CYS A 203 -0.44 1.69 -4.39
C CYS A 203 0.15 2.84 -5.24
N SER A 204 -0.40 4.03 -5.05
CA SER A 204 0.14 5.28 -5.58
C SER A 204 0.23 6.33 -4.46
N LYS A 205 1.09 7.33 -4.66
CA LYS A 205 1.15 8.48 -3.75
C LYS A 205 -0.06 9.38 -3.94
N ARG A 206 -0.61 9.87 -2.82
CA ARG A 206 -1.58 10.95 -2.78
C ARG A 206 -1.08 12.08 -1.91
N LEU A 207 -1.41 13.31 -2.26
CA LEU A 207 -1.06 14.46 -1.44
C LEU A 207 -1.87 14.48 -0.14
N ILE A 208 -1.19 14.78 0.97
CA ILE A 208 -1.79 14.96 2.29
C ILE A 208 -1.39 16.33 2.83
N GLY A 209 -2.38 17.01 3.43
CA GLY A 209 -2.15 18.33 4.02
C GLY A 209 -1.95 19.42 2.97
N ARG A 210 -1.75 20.65 3.47
CA ARG A 210 -1.59 21.85 2.63
C ARG A 210 -0.12 22.12 2.24
N GLN A 211 0.83 21.43 2.84
CA GLN A 211 2.27 21.71 2.71
C GLN A 211 3.01 20.69 1.84
N GLY A 212 2.31 19.86 1.05
CA GLY A 212 2.93 18.99 0.07
C GLY A 212 3.47 17.66 0.61
N GLY A 213 2.97 17.18 1.74
CA GLY A 213 3.25 15.81 2.21
C GLY A 213 2.50 14.76 1.41
N PHE A 214 2.92 13.51 1.52
CA PHE A 214 2.25 12.40 0.84
C PHE A 214 1.83 11.29 1.81
N GLY A 215 0.91 10.49 1.36
CA GLY A 215 0.54 9.17 1.86
C GLY A 215 0.20 8.28 0.68
N TYR A 216 -0.18 7.05 0.95
CA TYR A 216 -0.53 6.11 -0.09
C TYR A 216 -2.05 6.02 -0.28
N GLN A 217 -2.43 5.57 -1.45
CA GLN A 217 -3.80 5.15 -1.81
C GLN A 217 -3.73 3.91 -2.68
N SER A 218 -4.77 3.08 -2.60
CA SER A 218 -4.86 1.91 -3.47
C SER A 218 -5.11 2.31 -4.92
N LEU A 219 -4.50 1.59 -5.84
CA LEU A 219 -4.80 1.62 -7.28
C LEU A 219 -5.96 0.69 -7.64
N VAL A 220 -6.38 -0.16 -6.70
CA VAL A 220 -7.43 -1.16 -6.88
C VAL A 220 -8.58 -0.85 -5.94
N ASP A 221 -9.75 -0.53 -6.48
CA ASP A 221 -10.92 -0.11 -5.70
C ASP A 221 -11.41 -1.16 -4.68
N THR A 222 -11.11 -2.44 -4.92
CA THR A 222 -11.50 -3.53 -4.03
C THR A 222 -10.50 -3.81 -2.90
N GLN A 223 -9.36 -3.11 -2.88
CA GLN A 223 -8.32 -3.28 -1.85
C GLN A 223 -8.33 -2.11 -0.87
N ASP A 224 -8.39 -2.43 0.42
CA ASP A 224 -8.38 -1.40 1.46
C ASP A 224 -6.94 -1.00 1.80
N ILE A 225 -6.59 0.25 1.53
CA ILE A 225 -5.28 0.83 1.88
C ILE A 225 -5.03 0.83 3.39
N ALA A 226 -6.05 0.64 4.22
CA ALA A 226 -5.92 0.59 5.67
C ALA A 226 -4.94 -0.48 6.15
N ILE A 227 -4.78 -1.58 5.39
CA ILE A 227 -3.77 -2.61 5.66
C ILE A 227 -2.36 -2.00 5.63
N MET A 228 -2.02 -1.28 4.57
CA MET A 228 -0.71 -0.62 4.43
C MET A 228 -0.56 0.53 5.44
N ASP A 229 -1.57 1.36 5.59
CA ASP A 229 -1.54 2.49 6.54
C ASP A 229 -1.33 2.00 7.98
N SER A 230 -1.98 0.91 8.41
CA SER A 230 -1.79 0.33 9.75
C SER A 230 -0.36 -0.20 9.94
N MET A 231 0.21 -0.83 8.93
CA MET A 231 1.59 -1.31 8.94
C MET A 231 2.58 -0.14 9.05
N ILE A 232 2.37 0.94 8.29
CA ILE A 232 3.20 2.14 8.36
C ILE A 232 3.14 2.78 9.75
N LEU A 233 1.97 2.81 10.40
CA LEU A 233 1.82 3.30 11.77
C LEU A 233 2.60 2.45 12.79
N ALA A 234 2.50 1.12 12.67
CA ALA A 234 3.25 0.21 13.53
C ALA A 234 4.77 0.38 13.33
N PHE A 235 5.22 0.44 12.07
CA PHE A 235 6.61 0.73 11.70
C PHE A 235 7.08 2.04 12.31
N TRP A 236 6.34 3.14 12.11
CA TRP A 236 6.67 4.46 12.62
C TRP A 236 6.87 4.48 14.15
N LEU A 237 5.97 3.84 14.89
CA LEU A 237 6.12 3.71 16.34
C LEU A 237 7.39 2.96 16.72
N CYS A 238 7.69 1.87 16.02
CA CYS A 238 8.90 1.09 16.24
C CYS A 238 10.16 1.91 15.93
N ALA A 239 10.20 2.58 14.77
CA ALA A 239 11.34 3.36 14.31
C ALA A 239 11.65 4.56 15.22
N THR A 240 10.60 5.26 15.69
CA THR A 240 10.75 6.48 16.52
C THR A 240 10.95 6.19 18.00
N THR A 241 10.71 4.96 18.45
CA THR A 241 10.92 4.59 19.86
C THR A 241 12.39 4.27 20.11
N LYS A 242 13.02 5.06 20.98
CA LYS A 242 14.42 4.82 21.38
C LYS A 242 14.53 3.51 22.17
N GLU A 243 15.54 2.73 21.85
CA GLU A 243 15.92 1.60 22.70
C GLU A 243 16.60 2.13 23.96
N VAL A 244 16.12 1.71 25.10
CA VAL A 244 16.85 1.94 26.36
C VAL A 244 17.88 0.84 26.46
N THR A 245 19.14 1.17 26.17
CA THR A 245 20.26 0.28 26.48
C THR A 245 20.40 0.24 28.01
N PRO A 246 20.31 -0.92 28.66
CA PRO A 246 20.60 -1.02 30.08
C PRO A 246 22.02 -0.50 30.30
N GLN A 247 22.21 0.52 31.15
CA GLN A 247 23.54 0.90 31.60
C GLN A 247 24.07 -0.29 32.41
N SER A 248 25.10 -0.96 31.90
CA SER A 248 25.89 -1.86 32.73
C SER A 248 26.62 -0.99 33.76
N ILE A 249 26.19 -1.08 35.00
CA ILE A 249 26.99 -0.55 36.12
C ILE A 249 27.99 -1.66 36.43
N ASP A 250 29.19 -1.53 35.91
CA ASP A 250 30.31 -2.34 36.36
C ASP A 250 30.70 -1.87 37.79
N TYR A 251 30.51 -2.78 38.75
CA TYR A 251 31.00 -2.61 40.11
C TYR A 251 32.44 -3.11 40.22
#